data_5d02409b08cc1f01ee989bd66bf480c0
#
_entry.id   5d02409b08cc1f01ee989bd66bf480c0
#
_cell.length_a   1.000
_cell.length_b   1.000
_cell.length_c   1.000
_cell.angle_alpha   90.00
_cell.angle_beta   90.00
_cell.angle_gamma   90.00
#
_symmetry.space_group_name_H-M   'P 1'
#
loop_
_entity.id
_entity.type
_entity.pdbx_description
1 polymer ?
#
loop_
_entity_poly.entity_id
_entity_poly.type
_entity_poly.pdbx_seq_one_letter_code
_entity_poly.pdbx_strand_id
1 'polypeptide(L)'
;MRVIATAGHVDHGKSSLLRALTGMEPDRWAEERRRGLTIDLGFVWTDTPEMAFVDVPGHERFVTNMLTGVAAVPAVLFVVAADGGWQAQSQEHLEVIDALGIRHGVLAVTRSDLADPEPAMREAAGRLARSSLGPVESVAVSAVTGQGLSGLREALGRLAAAIPAGEPDADVRLWVDRAFTVDGRGVVVTGTLGAGTIRVSDTFEATRASEPVYVRGLHSLQVARQELAGPARVAVNLRGRAASGLQRGDALVTPGRWLAVEETDVRLTVRPEPERPLPARLVWHIGSAAVPARLRPLSQDSARITLARPLPLRLGDRALLRDPGSGAICGVTVLDVRPPALRRRGAARDRATELAQFDGVPDGAAELRRRGLVRRDELLAMGAAPPGPPVAGDWLADPAHWSALRERLVRLVAEHTAASPSDPGLGAEELRQALDLPDRALVTALTEGTALHRVRGRIAAAPAVLAAPLRTAVAAVRSELDRSPFRAPDANRLAALGLDTAALAAAEQAGELVRLAPGVVLLPDAPGKAVSVLAGLPQPFTAAEAREALSTSRRVAIPLLEYLDRAGRTRRVDDTHRVIIR
;
A
#
# COMPACT_ATOMS: atom_id res chain seq x y z
N MET A 1 -15.56 12.31 -21.38
CA MET A 1 -16.59 12.97 -20.52
C MET A 1 -15.89 13.77 -19.44
N ARG A 2 -16.49 14.87 -18.96
CA ARG A 2 -16.01 15.64 -17.79
C ARG A 2 -17.14 15.76 -16.78
N VAL A 3 -16.84 15.79 -15.49
CA VAL A 3 -17.84 15.92 -14.41
C VAL A 3 -17.62 17.26 -13.70
N ILE A 4 -18.66 18.05 -13.55
CA ILE A 4 -18.66 19.40 -12.98
C ILE A 4 -19.75 19.48 -11.91
N ALA A 5 -19.43 19.92 -10.69
CA ALA A 5 -20.45 20.18 -9.69
C ALA A 5 -20.88 21.64 -9.71
N THR A 6 -22.16 21.93 -9.39
CA THR A 6 -22.59 23.29 -9.09
C THR A 6 -22.13 23.68 -7.68
N ALA A 7 -21.94 24.97 -7.43
CA ALA A 7 -21.69 25.53 -6.10
C ALA A 7 -22.37 26.90 -5.99
N GLY A 8 -22.68 27.36 -4.77
CA GLY A 8 -23.31 28.65 -4.55
C GLY A 8 -24.58 28.55 -3.66
N HIS A 9 -25.07 29.70 -3.25
CA HIS A 9 -26.18 29.83 -2.32
C HIS A 9 -27.48 29.18 -2.83
N VAL A 10 -28.38 28.79 -1.91
CA VAL A 10 -29.76 28.43 -2.25
C VAL A 10 -30.42 29.62 -2.98
N ASP A 11 -31.35 29.33 -3.88
CA ASP A 11 -32.03 30.34 -4.71
C ASP A 11 -31.19 31.19 -5.65
N HIS A 12 -29.88 30.94 -5.80
CA HIS A 12 -29.06 31.57 -6.84
C HIS A 12 -29.25 30.97 -8.24
N GLY A 13 -30.24 30.08 -8.41
CA GLY A 13 -30.65 29.57 -9.72
C GLY A 13 -29.79 28.47 -10.29
N LYS A 14 -29.06 27.67 -9.46
CA LYS A 14 -28.23 26.54 -9.90
C LYS A 14 -29.00 25.55 -10.77
N SER A 15 -30.09 24.98 -10.26
CA SER A 15 -30.93 24.00 -10.96
C SER A 15 -31.58 24.60 -12.21
N SER A 16 -32.07 25.86 -12.12
CA SER A 16 -32.64 26.57 -13.26
C SER A 16 -31.63 26.82 -14.37
N LEU A 17 -30.38 27.16 -14.00
CA LEU A 17 -29.29 27.34 -14.94
C LEU A 17 -28.94 26.01 -15.64
N LEU A 18 -28.83 24.91 -14.88
CA LEU A 18 -28.59 23.59 -15.46
C LEU A 18 -29.70 23.16 -16.40
N ARG A 19 -30.96 23.41 -16.03
CA ARG A 19 -32.12 23.16 -16.92
C ARG A 19 -32.02 23.96 -18.23
N ALA A 20 -31.64 25.23 -18.17
CA ALA A 20 -31.47 26.07 -19.36
C ALA A 20 -30.28 25.62 -20.23
N LEU A 21 -29.22 25.08 -19.62
CA LEU A 21 -28.04 24.59 -20.34
C LEU A 21 -28.27 23.24 -21.03
N THR A 22 -28.98 22.32 -20.34
CA THR A 22 -29.07 20.90 -20.73
C THR A 22 -30.43 20.49 -21.28
N GLY A 23 -31.48 21.27 -21.00
CA GLY A 23 -32.88 20.88 -21.26
C GLY A 23 -33.43 19.82 -20.31
N MET A 24 -32.65 19.37 -19.34
CA MET A 24 -33.00 18.30 -18.40
C MET A 24 -33.35 18.86 -17.02
N GLU A 25 -34.27 18.19 -16.32
CA GLU A 25 -34.66 18.56 -14.96
C GLU A 25 -33.74 17.87 -13.95
N PRO A 26 -32.92 18.60 -13.15
CA PRO A 26 -32.06 18.02 -12.14
C PRO A 26 -32.83 17.54 -10.90
N ASP A 27 -33.94 18.20 -10.54
CA ASP A 27 -34.75 17.90 -9.35
C ASP A 27 -35.70 16.73 -9.63
N ARG A 28 -35.42 15.59 -9.01
CA ARG A 28 -36.13 14.31 -9.26
C ARG A 28 -37.34 14.13 -8.36
N TRP A 29 -37.28 14.65 -7.13
CA TRP A 29 -38.32 14.45 -6.14
C TRP A 29 -39.47 15.45 -6.33
N ALA A 30 -40.69 14.96 -6.22
CA ALA A 30 -41.87 15.86 -6.22
C ALA A 30 -41.80 16.92 -5.10
N GLU A 31 -41.13 16.60 -4.00
CA GLU A 31 -40.92 17.49 -2.87
C GLU A 31 -39.92 18.61 -3.18
N GLU A 32 -38.82 18.34 -3.92
CA GLU A 32 -37.87 19.34 -4.39
C GLU A 32 -38.58 20.35 -5.27
N ARG A 33 -39.36 19.89 -6.24
CA ARG A 33 -40.12 20.73 -7.16
C ARG A 33 -41.20 21.54 -6.41
N ARG A 34 -41.85 20.96 -5.37
CA ARG A 34 -42.86 21.65 -4.57
C ARG A 34 -42.24 22.72 -3.68
N ARG A 35 -41.06 22.47 -3.12
CA ARG A 35 -40.34 23.38 -2.23
C ARG A 35 -39.46 24.39 -2.97
N GLY A 36 -39.18 24.16 -4.24
CA GLY A 36 -38.28 24.98 -5.05
C GLY A 36 -36.81 24.90 -4.64
N LEU A 37 -36.42 23.82 -3.90
CA LEU A 37 -35.02 23.65 -3.45
C LEU A 37 -34.54 22.21 -3.63
N THR A 38 -33.30 22.05 -4.06
CA THR A 38 -32.62 20.75 -4.20
C THR A 38 -32.31 20.17 -2.82
N ILE A 39 -32.73 18.94 -2.57
CA ILE A 39 -32.54 18.21 -1.31
C ILE A 39 -31.44 17.16 -1.45
N ASP A 40 -31.45 16.40 -2.54
CA ASP A 40 -30.44 15.37 -2.88
C ASP A 40 -29.66 15.79 -4.12
N LEU A 41 -28.67 15.01 -4.52
CA LEU A 41 -27.86 15.29 -5.71
C LEU A 41 -28.70 15.15 -6.99
N GLY A 42 -28.76 16.21 -7.80
CA GLY A 42 -29.29 16.18 -9.16
C GLY A 42 -28.20 15.76 -10.18
N PHE A 43 -28.60 15.11 -11.27
CA PHE A 43 -27.65 14.71 -12.31
C PHE A 43 -28.24 15.01 -13.69
N VAL A 44 -27.56 15.88 -14.43
CA VAL A 44 -27.89 16.23 -15.82
C VAL A 44 -26.64 16.23 -16.64
N TRP A 45 -26.75 16.22 -17.99
CA TRP A 45 -25.60 16.19 -18.87
C TRP A 45 -25.87 16.89 -20.21
N THR A 46 -24.78 17.13 -20.92
CA THR A 46 -24.77 17.58 -22.34
C THR A 46 -24.01 16.56 -23.17
N ASP A 47 -24.45 16.40 -24.43
CA ASP A 47 -23.80 15.48 -25.36
C ASP A 47 -22.65 16.13 -26.12
N THR A 48 -22.70 17.46 -26.33
CA THR A 48 -21.69 18.19 -27.12
C THR A 48 -21.40 19.54 -26.45
N PRO A 49 -20.23 19.72 -25.81
CA PRO A 49 -19.30 18.66 -25.38
C PRO A 49 -19.88 17.74 -24.33
N GLU A 50 -19.38 16.50 -24.28
CA GLU A 50 -19.85 15.49 -23.31
C GLU A 50 -19.45 15.89 -21.88
N MET A 51 -20.39 16.48 -21.15
CA MET A 51 -20.21 16.93 -19.76
C MET A 51 -21.36 16.43 -18.88
N ALA A 52 -21.04 15.94 -17.71
CA ALA A 52 -22.00 15.61 -16.67
C ALA A 52 -21.97 16.67 -15.58
N PHE A 53 -23.13 17.10 -15.12
CA PHE A 53 -23.27 18.03 -14.02
C PHE A 53 -23.87 17.36 -12.81
N VAL A 54 -23.28 17.64 -11.65
CA VAL A 54 -23.79 17.25 -10.34
C VAL A 54 -24.39 18.49 -9.70
N ASP A 55 -25.72 18.57 -9.66
CA ASP A 55 -26.41 19.65 -8.98
C ASP A 55 -26.43 19.39 -7.48
N VAL A 56 -25.82 20.28 -6.70
CA VAL A 56 -25.70 20.11 -5.26
C VAL A 56 -26.69 21.04 -4.53
N PRO A 57 -27.24 20.56 -3.39
CA PRO A 57 -28.10 21.39 -2.55
C PRO A 57 -27.32 22.62 -2.04
N GLY A 58 -27.96 23.78 -2.05
CA GLY A 58 -27.39 25.01 -1.52
C GLY A 58 -27.68 25.26 -0.03
N HIS A 59 -28.65 24.55 0.57
CA HIS A 59 -29.11 24.81 1.92
C HIS A 59 -28.25 24.09 2.98
N GLU A 60 -27.89 24.75 4.08
CA GLU A 60 -27.03 24.26 5.18
C GLU A 60 -27.43 22.88 5.76
N ARG A 61 -28.75 22.57 5.80
CA ARG A 61 -29.26 21.27 6.25
C ARG A 61 -28.80 20.11 5.38
N PHE A 62 -28.43 20.38 4.15
CA PHE A 62 -28.02 19.37 3.16
C PHE A 62 -26.52 19.40 2.83
N VAL A 63 -25.71 20.02 3.69
CA VAL A 63 -24.24 20.11 3.52
C VAL A 63 -23.61 18.75 3.28
N THR A 64 -24.03 17.68 3.96
CA THR A 64 -23.52 16.33 3.72
C THR A 64 -23.78 15.85 2.28
N ASN A 65 -24.90 16.21 1.68
CA ASN A 65 -25.21 15.91 0.28
C ASN A 65 -24.33 16.75 -0.65
N MET A 66 -24.16 18.03 -0.35
CA MET A 66 -23.26 18.93 -1.08
C MET A 66 -21.81 18.40 -1.05
N LEU A 67 -21.30 18.03 0.14
CA LEU A 67 -19.96 17.46 0.27
C LEU A 67 -19.78 16.22 -0.59
N THR A 68 -20.77 15.33 -0.63
CA THR A 68 -20.75 14.14 -1.48
C THR A 68 -20.66 14.48 -2.97
N GLY A 69 -21.38 15.50 -3.42
CA GLY A 69 -21.40 15.93 -4.81
C GLY A 69 -20.10 16.58 -5.25
N VAL A 70 -19.47 17.37 -4.39
CA VAL A 70 -18.27 18.14 -4.69
C VAL A 70 -16.98 17.30 -4.49
N ALA A 71 -16.96 16.39 -3.53
CA ALA A 71 -15.75 15.67 -3.13
C ALA A 71 -15.15 14.75 -4.23
N ALA A 72 -15.91 14.39 -5.25
CA ALA A 72 -15.48 13.46 -6.30
C ALA A 72 -15.34 14.11 -7.68
N VAL A 73 -15.45 15.44 -7.78
CA VAL A 73 -15.42 16.12 -9.08
C VAL A 73 -14.15 16.96 -9.26
N PRO A 74 -13.60 17.04 -10.49
CA PRO A 74 -12.41 17.81 -10.75
C PRO A 74 -12.66 19.32 -10.94
N ALA A 75 -13.93 19.76 -11.13
CA ALA A 75 -14.25 21.12 -11.46
C ALA A 75 -15.63 21.56 -10.91
N VAL A 76 -15.79 22.87 -10.79
CA VAL A 76 -17.04 23.48 -10.30
C VAL A 76 -17.57 24.58 -11.22
N LEU A 77 -18.90 24.65 -11.30
CA LEU A 77 -19.65 25.79 -11.81
C LEU A 77 -20.16 26.57 -10.60
N PHE A 78 -19.47 27.66 -10.27
CA PHE A 78 -19.85 28.51 -9.15
C PHE A 78 -20.94 29.49 -9.57
N VAL A 79 -22.06 29.55 -8.85
CA VAL A 79 -23.24 30.31 -9.24
C VAL A 79 -23.56 31.37 -8.18
N VAL A 80 -23.63 32.63 -8.62
CA VAL A 80 -24.03 33.78 -7.80
C VAL A 80 -25.14 34.53 -8.51
N ALA A 81 -26.16 34.98 -7.82
CA ALA A 81 -27.21 35.78 -8.43
C ALA A 81 -26.84 37.28 -8.45
N ALA A 82 -27.13 37.98 -9.56
CA ALA A 82 -26.81 39.40 -9.73
C ALA A 82 -27.54 40.28 -8.69
N ASP A 83 -28.80 39.92 -8.35
CA ASP A 83 -29.67 40.62 -7.38
C ASP A 83 -29.37 40.23 -5.92
N GLY A 84 -28.70 39.07 -5.69
CA GLY A 84 -28.41 38.55 -4.34
C GLY A 84 -26.98 38.77 -3.87
N GLY A 85 -25.99 38.90 -4.77
CA GLY A 85 -24.59 39.06 -4.46
C GLY A 85 -24.01 37.84 -3.71
N TRP A 86 -22.90 38.05 -3.00
CA TRP A 86 -22.25 37.00 -2.22
C TRP A 86 -22.98 36.72 -0.91
N GLN A 87 -23.28 35.46 -0.63
CA GLN A 87 -24.06 35.02 0.53
C GLN A 87 -23.27 34.04 1.42
N ALA A 88 -23.73 33.81 2.66
CA ALA A 88 -23.07 32.93 3.62
C ALA A 88 -22.83 31.52 3.08
N GLN A 89 -23.79 30.91 2.42
CA GLN A 89 -23.64 29.57 1.85
C GLN A 89 -22.70 29.55 0.65
N SER A 90 -22.55 30.68 -0.09
CA SER A 90 -21.52 30.81 -1.11
C SER A 90 -20.12 30.72 -0.49
N GLN A 91 -19.95 31.32 0.72
CA GLN A 91 -18.71 31.24 1.46
C GLN A 91 -18.44 29.82 1.95
N GLU A 92 -19.42 29.12 2.52
CA GLU A 92 -19.29 27.72 2.96
C GLU A 92 -18.91 26.80 1.79
N HIS A 93 -19.54 26.97 0.62
CA HIS A 93 -19.20 26.19 -0.58
C HIS A 93 -17.77 26.48 -1.05
N LEU A 94 -17.32 27.72 -0.98
CA LEU A 94 -15.95 28.10 -1.34
C LEU A 94 -14.92 27.47 -0.39
N GLU A 95 -15.20 27.46 0.92
CA GLU A 95 -14.34 26.82 1.93
C GLU A 95 -14.20 25.30 1.68
N VAL A 96 -15.29 24.64 1.30
CA VAL A 96 -15.25 23.22 0.92
C VAL A 96 -14.41 22.98 -0.33
N ILE A 97 -14.60 23.80 -1.37
CA ILE A 97 -13.88 23.74 -2.62
C ILE A 97 -12.38 23.94 -2.38
N ASP A 98 -12.03 24.93 -1.56
CA ASP A 98 -10.66 25.26 -1.17
C ASP A 98 -10.02 24.13 -0.36
N ALA A 99 -10.73 23.61 0.64
CA ALA A 99 -10.27 22.49 1.47
C ALA A 99 -10.04 21.21 0.66
N LEU A 100 -10.88 20.93 -0.34
CA LEU A 100 -10.69 19.82 -1.27
C LEU A 100 -9.62 20.12 -2.35
N GLY A 101 -9.18 21.38 -2.46
CA GLY A 101 -8.18 21.85 -3.41
C GLY A 101 -8.61 21.71 -4.86
N ILE A 102 -9.88 21.94 -5.15
CA ILE A 102 -10.39 22.00 -6.52
C ILE A 102 -9.82 23.24 -7.20
N ARG A 103 -9.23 23.06 -8.37
CA ARG A 103 -8.47 24.12 -9.09
C ARG A 103 -9.12 24.58 -10.37
N HIS A 104 -10.21 23.95 -10.79
CA HIS A 104 -10.86 24.24 -12.07
C HIS A 104 -12.28 24.74 -11.81
N GLY A 105 -12.64 25.88 -12.38
CA GLY A 105 -13.98 26.43 -12.22
C GLY A 105 -14.34 27.50 -13.21
N VAL A 106 -15.66 27.77 -13.31
CA VAL A 106 -16.25 28.90 -14.01
C VAL A 106 -17.23 29.57 -13.08
N LEU A 107 -17.29 30.90 -13.07
CA LEU A 107 -18.29 31.70 -12.35
C LEU A 107 -19.44 32.05 -13.29
N ALA A 108 -20.65 31.65 -12.95
CA ALA A 108 -21.87 32.11 -13.60
C ALA A 108 -22.60 33.11 -12.70
N VAL A 109 -22.81 34.32 -13.18
CA VAL A 109 -23.64 35.31 -12.49
C VAL A 109 -25.03 35.28 -13.12
N THR A 110 -25.98 34.67 -12.40
CA THR A 110 -27.37 34.47 -12.86
C THR A 110 -28.24 35.69 -12.64
N ARG A 111 -29.48 35.67 -13.18
CA ARG A 111 -30.46 36.75 -13.05
C ARG A 111 -29.95 38.08 -13.56
N SER A 112 -29.14 38.07 -14.62
CA SER A 112 -28.68 39.29 -15.29
C SER A 112 -29.78 40.09 -15.95
N ASP A 113 -30.98 39.53 -16.05
CA ASP A 113 -32.21 40.20 -16.47
C ASP A 113 -32.91 41.01 -15.33
N LEU A 114 -32.56 40.76 -14.08
CA LEU A 114 -33.16 41.42 -12.91
C LEU A 114 -32.30 42.55 -12.33
N ALA A 115 -30.97 42.43 -12.42
CA ALA A 115 -30.03 43.40 -11.89
C ALA A 115 -28.75 43.46 -12.72
N ASP A 116 -27.97 44.53 -12.59
CA ASP A 116 -26.64 44.65 -13.17
C ASP A 116 -25.71 43.58 -12.60
N PRO A 117 -25.17 42.64 -13.39
CA PRO A 117 -24.33 41.55 -12.91
C PRO A 117 -22.94 42.01 -12.48
N GLU A 118 -22.45 43.16 -12.88
CA GLU A 118 -21.04 43.58 -12.74
C GLU A 118 -20.58 43.72 -11.26
N PRO A 119 -21.39 44.25 -10.32
CA PRO A 119 -20.99 44.30 -8.91
C PRO A 119 -20.81 42.91 -8.28
N ALA A 120 -21.78 42.02 -8.51
CA ALA A 120 -21.79 40.66 -7.98
C ALA A 120 -20.64 39.85 -8.63
N MET A 121 -20.36 40.04 -9.92
CA MET A 121 -19.28 39.40 -10.65
C MET A 121 -17.92 39.78 -10.08
N ARG A 122 -17.65 41.08 -9.89
CA ARG A 122 -16.36 41.55 -9.32
C ARG A 122 -16.14 41.03 -7.90
N GLU A 123 -17.15 41.07 -7.05
CA GLU A 123 -17.04 40.55 -5.69
C GLU A 123 -16.75 39.06 -5.69
N ALA A 124 -17.55 38.26 -6.40
CA ALA A 124 -17.40 36.81 -6.44
C ALA A 124 -16.05 36.39 -7.06
N ALA A 125 -15.67 36.96 -8.21
CA ALA A 125 -14.38 36.70 -8.85
C ALA A 125 -13.20 37.03 -7.92
N GLY A 126 -13.26 38.15 -7.19
CA GLY A 126 -12.24 38.52 -6.22
C GLY A 126 -12.11 37.54 -5.04
N ARG A 127 -13.21 36.92 -4.61
CA ARG A 127 -13.20 35.89 -3.55
C ARG A 127 -12.66 34.55 -4.08
N LEU A 128 -13.11 34.11 -5.26
CA LEU A 128 -12.65 32.90 -5.92
C LEU A 128 -11.15 32.95 -6.23
N ALA A 129 -10.63 34.11 -6.69
CA ALA A 129 -9.24 34.30 -7.01
C ALA A 129 -8.29 34.09 -5.80
N ARG A 130 -8.79 34.23 -4.56
CA ARG A 130 -8.01 33.99 -3.34
C ARG A 130 -8.11 32.58 -2.79
N SER A 131 -8.84 31.70 -3.46
CA SER A 131 -9.00 30.28 -3.11
C SER A 131 -8.15 29.38 -4.01
N SER A 132 -8.29 28.06 -3.82
CA SER A 132 -7.66 27.05 -4.68
C SER A 132 -8.06 27.13 -6.15
N LEU A 133 -9.20 27.74 -6.47
CA LEU A 133 -9.65 27.96 -7.85
C LEU A 133 -8.77 28.98 -8.60
N GLY A 134 -8.20 29.96 -7.88
CA GLY A 134 -7.51 31.06 -8.54
C GLY A 134 -8.45 31.93 -9.39
N PRO A 135 -7.92 32.73 -10.33
CA PRO A 135 -8.72 33.50 -11.30
C PRO A 135 -9.54 32.56 -12.19
N VAL A 136 -10.85 32.77 -12.22
CA VAL A 136 -11.79 31.98 -13.04
C VAL A 136 -12.44 32.85 -14.11
N GLU A 137 -12.81 32.23 -15.22
CA GLU A 137 -13.65 32.87 -16.22
C GLU A 137 -15.05 33.13 -15.64
N SER A 138 -15.59 34.34 -15.91
CA SER A 138 -16.86 34.80 -15.37
C SER A 138 -17.83 35.16 -16.48
N VAL A 139 -19.06 34.67 -16.39
CA VAL A 139 -20.10 34.90 -17.41
C VAL A 139 -21.41 35.34 -16.76
N ALA A 140 -21.98 36.45 -17.20
CA ALA A 140 -23.32 36.89 -16.82
C ALA A 140 -24.37 36.16 -17.64
N VAL A 141 -25.40 35.61 -17.00
CA VAL A 141 -26.44 34.80 -17.65
C VAL A 141 -27.83 35.06 -17.12
N SER A 142 -28.84 34.89 -17.96
CA SER A 142 -30.23 34.74 -17.55
C SER A 142 -30.77 33.39 -18.06
N ALA A 143 -31.17 32.51 -17.13
CA ALA A 143 -31.83 31.25 -17.46
C ALA A 143 -33.22 31.43 -18.04
N VAL A 144 -33.85 32.62 -17.79
CA VAL A 144 -35.20 32.95 -18.26
C VAL A 144 -35.18 33.48 -19.68
N THR A 145 -34.30 34.45 -19.97
CA THR A 145 -34.22 35.09 -21.31
C THR A 145 -33.27 34.33 -22.26
N GLY A 146 -32.40 33.47 -21.75
CA GLY A 146 -31.38 32.81 -22.53
C GLY A 146 -30.12 33.65 -22.76
N GLN A 147 -30.08 34.91 -22.29
CA GLN A 147 -28.92 35.79 -22.43
C GLN A 147 -27.69 35.17 -21.76
N GLY A 148 -26.53 35.20 -22.46
CA GLY A 148 -25.24 34.72 -21.96
C GLY A 148 -25.06 33.20 -21.97
N LEU A 149 -26.09 32.39 -22.24
CA LEU A 149 -25.98 30.92 -22.22
C LEU A 149 -25.00 30.37 -23.26
N SER A 150 -24.87 30.98 -24.43
CA SER A 150 -23.86 30.58 -25.45
C SER A 150 -22.44 30.81 -24.94
N GLY A 151 -22.17 31.99 -24.35
CA GLY A 151 -20.87 32.30 -23.73
C GLY A 151 -20.54 31.36 -22.57
N LEU A 152 -21.54 31.00 -21.76
CA LEU A 152 -21.34 30.04 -20.68
C LEU A 152 -21.02 28.62 -21.23
N ARG A 153 -21.69 28.16 -22.30
CA ARG A 153 -21.35 26.90 -22.97
C ARG A 153 -19.92 26.88 -23.48
N GLU A 154 -19.47 27.99 -24.08
CA GLU A 154 -18.09 28.12 -24.56
C GLU A 154 -17.09 28.12 -23.39
N ALA A 155 -17.35 28.85 -22.30
CA ALA A 155 -16.54 28.85 -21.08
C ALA A 155 -16.43 27.45 -20.44
N LEU A 156 -17.55 26.73 -20.36
CA LEU A 156 -17.58 25.34 -19.90
C LEU A 156 -16.83 24.39 -20.84
N GLY A 157 -16.87 24.65 -22.16
CA GLY A 157 -16.07 23.91 -23.13
C GLY A 157 -14.56 24.10 -22.90
N ARG A 158 -14.12 25.34 -22.65
CA ARG A 158 -12.73 25.67 -22.30
C ARG A 158 -12.33 25.03 -20.97
N LEU A 159 -13.20 25.12 -19.95
CA LEU A 159 -13.01 24.44 -18.67
C LEU A 159 -12.84 22.93 -18.86
N ALA A 160 -13.72 22.29 -19.64
CA ALA A 160 -13.66 20.85 -19.88
C ALA A 160 -12.36 20.42 -20.59
N ALA A 161 -11.83 21.26 -21.48
CA ALA A 161 -10.55 21.04 -22.14
C ALA A 161 -9.35 21.23 -21.19
N ALA A 162 -9.44 22.14 -20.23
CA ALA A 162 -8.40 22.40 -19.24
C ALA A 162 -8.29 21.35 -18.13
N ILE A 163 -9.36 20.59 -17.86
CA ILE A 163 -9.34 19.50 -16.86
C ILE A 163 -8.45 18.38 -17.36
N PRO A 164 -7.42 17.96 -16.59
CA PRO A 164 -6.57 16.84 -16.96
C PRO A 164 -7.37 15.57 -17.26
N ALA A 165 -6.91 14.79 -18.23
CA ALA A 165 -7.43 13.46 -18.42
C ALA A 165 -7.11 12.63 -17.18
N GLY A 166 -8.05 11.80 -16.74
CA GLY A 166 -7.77 10.82 -15.67
C GLY A 166 -6.74 9.80 -16.15
N GLU A 167 -6.09 9.15 -15.21
CA GLU A 167 -5.17 8.05 -15.47
C GLU A 167 -5.97 6.73 -15.66
N PRO A 168 -6.08 6.18 -16.89
CA PRO A 168 -6.93 5.01 -17.16
C PRO A 168 -6.44 3.73 -16.44
N ASP A 169 -5.13 3.64 -16.21
CA ASP A 169 -4.48 2.48 -15.59
C ASP A 169 -4.35 2.60 -14.05
N ALA A 170 -4.87 3.70 -13.48
CA ALA A 170 -4.87 3.86 -12.03
C ALA A 170 -5.78 2.84 -11.35
N ASP A 171 -5.45 2.51 -10.10
CA ASP A 171 -6.31 1.67 -9.26
C ASP A 171 -7.65 2.35 -9.00
N VAL A 172 -8.72 1.64 -9.24
CA VAL A 172 -10.09 2.15 -9.07
C VAL A 172 -10.42 2.34 -7.59
N ARG A 173 -11.01 3.51 -7.27
CA ARG A 173 -11.78 3.76 -6.07
C ARG A 173 -13.06 4.50 -6.46
N LEU A 174 -14.18 3.79 -6.45
CA LEU A 174 -15.49 4.36 -6.75
C LEU A 174 -16.30 4.49 -5.46
N TRP A 175 -16.50 5.71 -5.00
CA TRP A 175 -17.37 6.00 -3.87
C TRP A 175 -18.84 5.89 -4.27
N VAL A 176 -19.59 5.07 -3.56
CA VAL A 176 -21.02 4.84 -3.80
C VAL A 176 -21.83 6.00 -3.22
N ASP A 177 -22.49 6.77 -4.07
CA ASP A 177 -23.41 7.84 -3.63
C ASP A 177 -24.87 7.39 -3.60
N ARG A 178 -25.23 6.36 -4.38
CA ARG A 178 -26.53 5.68 -4.32
C ARG A 178 -26.37 4.19 -4.55
N ALA A 179 -27.19 3.40 -3.85
CA ALA A 179 -27.37 1.98 -4.08
C ALA A 179 -28.85 1.66 -4.09
N PHE A 180 -29.31 0.90 -5.09
CA PHE A 180 -30.70 0.50 -5.22
C PHE A 180 -30.81 -0.82 -5.97
N THR A 181 -31.89 -1.54 -5.71
CA THR A 181 -32.20 -2.79 -6.40
C THR A 181 -33.14 -2.51 -7.58
N VAL A 182 -32.80 -3.09 -8.72
CA VAL A 182 -33.66 -3.06 -9.93
C VAL A 182 -34.20 -4.46 -10.17
N ASP A 183 -35.52 -4.59 -10.26
CA ASP A 183 -36.19 -5.87 -10.48
C ASP A 183 -35.63 -6.58 -11.72
N GLY A 184 -35.26 -7.87 -11.55
CA GLY A 184 -34.67 -8.70 -12.59
C GLY A 184 -33.21 -8.36 -12.96
N ARG A 185 -32.66 -7.23 -12.49
CA ARG A 185 -31.30 -6.78 -12.81
C ARG A 185 -30.32 -6.81 -11.61
N GLY A 186 -30.83 -6.89 -10.37
CA GLY A 186 -30.03 -6.95 -9.16
C GLY A 186 -29.66 -5.56 -8.63
N VAL A 187 -28.55 -5.47 -7.91
CA VAL A 187 -28.10 -4.23 -7.26
C VAL A 187 -27.35 -3.33 -8.26
N VAL A 188 -27.74 -2.08 -8.26
CA VAL A 188 -27.05 -1.01 -9.02
C VAL A 188 -26.54 0.02 -8.03
N VAL A 189 -25.25 0.32 -8.15
CA VAL A 189 -24.63 1.45 -7.42
C VAL A 189 -24.26 2.55 -8.39
N THR A 190 -24.30 3.79 -7.93
CA THR A 190 -23.84 4.94 -8.71
C THR A 190 -22.72 5.66 -7.98
N GLY A 191 -21.83 6.31 -8.75
CA GLY A 191 -20.74 7.09 -8.20
C GLY A 191 -20.03 7.90 -9.29
N THR A 192 -19.11 8.76 -8.87
CA THR A 192 -18.18 9.44 -9.76
C THR A 192 -16.84 8.71 -9.71
N LEU A 193 -16.42 8.12 -10.83
CA LEU A 193 -15.10 7.52 -11.00
C LEU A 193 -14.10 8.65 -11.25
N GLY A 194 -13.12 8.85 -10.38
CA GLY A 194 -12.10 9.89 -10.51
C GLY A 194 -10.95 9.50 -11.43
N ALA A 195 -10.49 8.26 -11.33
CA ALA A 195 -9.39 7.68 -12.10
C ALA A 195 -9.57 6.16 -12.24
N GLY A 196 -8.77 5.53 -13.07
CA GLY A 196 -8.85 4.11 -13.39
C GLY A 196 -9.93 3.80 -14.42
N THR A 197 -10.02 2.54 -14.79
CA THR A 197 -11.02 2.02 -15.75
C THR A 197 -11.81 0.90 -15.11
N ILE A 198 -13.13 0.94 -15.25
CA ILE A 198 -14.04 -0.14 -14.86
C ILE A 198 -14.52 -0.84 -16.13
N ARG A 199 -14.47 -2.17 -16.14
CA ARG A 199 -14.94 -3.02 -17.25
C ARG A 199 -16.02 -3.97 -16.80
N VAL A 200 -16.88 -4.38 -17.73
CA VAL A 200 -17.80 -5.48 -17.49
C VAL A 200 -16.99 -6.74 -17.19
N SER A 201 -17.40 -7.50 -16.20
CA SER A 201 -16.73 -8.66 -15.61
C SER A 201 -15.58 -8.37 -14.63
N ASP A 202 -15.22 -7.12 -14.39
CA ASP A 202 -14.27 -6.78 -13.34
C ASP A 202 -14.75 -7.24 -11.96
N THR A 203 -13.76 -7.47 -11.11
CA THR A 203 -13.95 -7.82 -9.70
C THR A 203 -13.46 -6.68 -8.82
N PHE A 204 -14.26 -6.32 -7.81
CA PHE A 204 -13.89 -5.31 -6.81
C PHE A 204 -14.04 -5.82 -5.40
N GLU A 205 -13.20 -5.33 -4.49
CA GLU A 205 -13.47 -5.35 -3.06
C GLU A 205 -14.41 -4.20 -2.73
N ALA A 206 -15.34 -4.44 -1.81
CA ALA A 206 -16.26 -3.41 -1.33
C ALA A 206 -16.02 -3.16 0.16
N THR A 207 -15.99 -1.89 0.56
CA THR A 207 -15.88 -1.55 1.98
C THR A 207 -17.04 -2.17 2.76
N ARG A 208 -16.74 -2.75 3.93
CA ARG A 208 -17.68 -3.50 4.79
C ARG A 208 -18.16 -4.85 4.24
N ALA A 209 -17.71 -5.27 3.10
CA ALA A 209 -18.01 -6.60 2.57
C ALA A 209 -16.81 -7.54 2.76
N SER A 210 -17.09 -8.79 3.13
CA SER A 210 -16.07 -9.84 3.25
C SER A 210 -15.82 -10.59 1.95
N GLU A 211 -16.73 -10.46 0.99
CA GLU A 211 -16.68 -11.14 -0.31
C GLU A 211 -16.58 -10.11 -1.44
N PRO A 212 -15.92 -10.46 -2.54
CA PRO A 212 -15.83 -9.59 -3.71
C PRO A 212 -17.19 -9.41 -4.42
N VAL A 213 -17.31 -8.31 -5.13
CA VAL A 213 -18.43 -8.01 -6.02
C VAL A 213 -17.96 -8.00 -7.48
N TYR A 214 -18.85 -8.34 -8.40
CA TYR A 214 -18.54 -8.49 -9.82
C TYR A 214 -19.39 -7.55 -10.65
N VAL A 215 -18.80 -6.90 -11.62
CA VAL A 215 -19.48 -5.99 -12.54
C VAL A 215 -20.25 -6.81 -13.58
N ARG A 216 -21.58 -6.68 -13.57
CA ARG A 216 -22.47 -7.31 -14.56
C ARG A 216 -22.74 -6.40 -15.75
N GLY A 217 -22.73 -5.10 -15.55
CA GLY A 217 -22.98 -4.11 -16.60
C GLY A 217 -22.68 -2.69 -16.13
N LEU A 218 -22.41 -1.84 -17.08
CA LEU A 218 -22.06 -0.43 -16.88
C LEU A 218 -22.98 0.47 -17.67
N HIS A 219 -23.36 1.59 -17.09
CA HIS A 219 -24.07 2.68 -17.79
C HIS A 219 -23.42 4.01 -17.44
N SER A 220 -23.32 4.87 -18.42
CA SER A 220 -22.94 6.27 -18.25
C SER A 220 -23.83 7.12 -19.13
N LEU A 221 -24.40 8.21 -18.60
CA LEU A 221 -25.33 9.09 -19.29
C LEU A 221 -26.48 8.30 -19.97
N GLN A 222 -27.04 7.30 -19.26
CA GLN A 222 -28.07 6.36 -19.71
C GLN A 222 -27.67 5.43 -20.88
N VAL A 223 -26.43 5.47 -21.34
CA VAL A 223 -25.90 4.59 -22.38
C VAL A 223 -25.16 3.42 -21.75
N ALA A 224 -25.43 2.20 -22.22
CA ALA A 224 -24.69 1.00 -21.82
C ALA A 224 -23.25 1.08 -22.37
N ARG A 225 -22.27 0.71 -21.54
CA ARG A 225 -20.85 0.72 -21.87
C ARG A 225 -20.23 -0.64 -21.53
N GLN A 226 -19.21 -1.06 -22.28
CA GLN A 226 -18.41 -2.26 -21.94
C GLN A 226 -17.26 -1.90 -20.97
N GLU A 227 -16.74 -0.69 -21.12
CA GLU A 227 -15.72 -0.12 -20.25
C GLU A 227 -15.96 1.38 -20.08
N LEU A 228 -15.42 1.94 -18.99
CA LEU A 228 -15.49 3.37 -18.72
C LEU A 228 -14.27 3.81 -17.91
N ALA A 229 -13.51 4.77 -18.45
CA ALA A 229 -12.39 5.41 -17.77
C ALA A 229 -12.83 6.69 -17.03
N GLY A 230 -12.22 6.95 -15.85
CA GLY A 230 -12.41 8.21 -15.12
C GLY A 230 -11.68 9.39 -15.74
N PRO A 231 -12.11 10.66 -15.44
CA PRO A 231 -13.28 11.00 -14.61
C PRO A 231 -14.59 10.79 -15.34
N ALA A 232 -15.52 10.10 -14.70
CA ALA A 232 -16.80 9.77 -15.31
C ALA A 232 -17.90 9.52 -14.26
N ARG A 233 -19.14 9.84 -14.63
CA ARG A 233 -20.32 9.42 -13.87
C ARG A 233 -20.73 8.03 -14.29
N VAL A 234 -20.81 7.09 -13.36
CA VAL A 234 -21.07 5.68 -13.66
C VAL A 234 -22.20 5.10 -12.81
N ALA A 235 -23.04 4.26 -13.43
CA ALA A 235 -23.92 3.31 -12.77
C ALA A 235 -23.39 1.90 -13.03
N VAL A 236 -23.08 1.18 -11.96
CA VAL A 236 -22.50 -0.17 -12.00
C VAL A 236 -23.54 -1.16 -11.52
N ASN A 237 -23.96 -2.06 -12.39
CA ASN A 237 -24.78 -3.21 -12.03
C ASN A 237 -23.86 -4.30 -11.47
N LEU A 238 -24.13 -4.75 -10.26
CA LEU A 238 -23.30 -5.68 -9.52
C LEU A 238 -23.98 -7.04 -9.31
N ARG A 239 -23.17 -8.08 -9.25
CA ARG A 239 -23.56 -9.41 -8.79
C ARG A 239 -22.64 -9.84 -7.64
N GLY A 240 -23.11 -10.82 -6.84
CA GLY A 240 -22.46 -11.32 -5.63
C GLY A 240 -23.30 -11.04 -4.39
N ARG A 241 -23.14 -11.87 -3.35
CA ARG A 241 -23.91 -11.72 -2.10
C ARG A 241 -23.64 -10.38 -1.41
N ALA A 242 -22.40 -9.94 -1.46
CA ALA A 242 -21.97 -8.69 -0.86
C ALA A 242 -22.62 -7.44 -1.49
N ALA A 243 -23.07 -7.51 -2.73
CA ALA A 243 -23.68 -6.38 -3.43
C ALA A 243 -24.93 -5.85 -2.74
N SER A 244 -25.76 -6.73 -2.15
CA SER A 244 -27.02 -6.35 -1.48
C SER A 244 -26.85 -5.52 -0.21
N GLY A 245 -25.65 -5.56 0.39
CA GLY A 245 -25.32 -4.78 1.58
C GLY A 245 -24.71 -3.41 1.30
N LEU A 246 -24.45 -3.08 0.04
CA LEU A 246 -23.85 -1.81 -0.32
C LEU A 246 -24.81 -0.64 -0.11
N GLN A 247 -24.25 0.44 0.39
CA GLN A 247 -25.02 1.67 0.64
C GLN A 247 -24.14 2.90 0.39
N ARG A 248 -24.76 4.06 0.44
CA ARG A 248 -24.05 5.34 0.34
C ARG A 248 -22.91 5.41 1.36
N GLY A 249 -21.74 5.86 0.93
CA GLY A 249 -20.54 5.97 1.74
C GLY A 249 -19.67 4.73 1.73
N ASP A 250 -20.06 3.66 1.02
CA ASP A 250 -19.17 2.55 0.70
C ASP A 250 -18.33 2.88 -0.53
N ALA A 251 -17.27 2.12 -0.75
CA ALA A 251 -16.44 2.24 -1.94
C ALA A 251 -16.23 0.86 -2.58
N LEU A 252 -16.17 0.85 -3.91
CA LEU A 252 -15.63 -0.26 -4.70
C LEU A 252 -14.18 0.05 -5.01
N VAL A 253 -13.27 -0.88 -4.72
CA VAL A 253 -11.83 -0.68 -4.88
C VAL A 253 -11.17 -1.84 -5.61
N THR A 254 -10.11 -1.55 -6.37
CA THR A 254 -9.27 -2.59 -6.98
C THR A 254 -8.72 -3.52 -5.90
N PRO A 255 -8.90 -4.86 -6.02
CA PRO A 255 -8.48 -5.82 -5.01
C PRO A 255 -7.00 -5.73 -4.66
N GLY A 256 -6.68 -5.73 -3.35
CA GLY A 256 -5.32 -5.71 -2.84
C GLY A 256 -4.55 -4.41 -3.10
N ARG A 257 -5.20 -3.37 -3.64
CA ARG A 257 -4.55 -2.10 -4.04
C ARG A 257 -4.89 -0.94 -3.12
N TRP A 258 -5.64 -1.16 -2.06
CA TRP A 258 -6.06 -0.15 -1.10
C TRP A 258 -5.92 -0.65 0.33
N LEU A 259 -5.49 0.23 1.23
CA LEU A 259 -5.43 -0.08 2.65
C LEU A 259 -6.75 0.26 3.33
N ALA A 260 -7.26 -0.64 4.15
CA ALA A 260 -8.36 -0.36 5.07
C ALA A 260 -7.81 0.39 6.30
N VAL A 261 -7.96 1.72 6.32
CA VAL A 261 -7.34 2.61 7.29
C VAL A 261 -8.35 2.99 8.38
N GLU A 262 -8.02 2.69 9.64
CA GLU A 262 -8.78 3.13 10.83
C GLU A 262 -8.09 4.29 11.54
N GLU A 263 -6.76 4.40 11.43
CA GLU A 263 -5.99 5.46 12.06
C GLU A 263 -5.07 6.10 11.01
N THR A 264 -5.04 7.43 10.97
CA THR A 264 -4.25 8.20 10.00
C THR A 264 -3.71 9.48 10.62
N ASP A 265 -2.52 9.91 10.20
CA ASP A 265 -2.02 11.24 10.50
C ASP A 265 -2.31 12.19 9.35
N VAL A 266 -2.75 13.39 9.68
CA VAL A 266 -3.20 14.38 8.71
C VAL A 266 -2.59 15.75 8.97
N ARG A 267 -2.48 16.55 7.91
CA ARG A 267 -2.32 18.01 7.99
C ARG A 267 -3.70 18.66 7.97
N LEU A 268 -3.90 19.65 8.84
CA LEU A 268 -5.06 20.53 8.85
C LEU A 268 -4.79 21.68 7.89
N THR A 269 -5.60 21.84 6.83
CA THR A 269 -5.29 22.79 5.76
C THR A 269 -6.12 24.08 5.83
N VAL A 270 -7.44 23.98 5.74
CA VAL A 270 -8.35 25.13 5.79
C VAL A 270 -9.08 25.12 7.14
N ARG A 271 -8.95 26.20 7.90
CA ARG A 271 -9.63 26.37 9.20
C ARG A 271 -10.24 27.77 9.24
N PRO A 272 -11.57 27.89 9.34
CA PRO A 272 -12.24 29.19 9.42
C PRO A 272 -11.79 30.03 10.62
N GLU A 273 -11.54 29.36 11.75
CA GLU A 273 -11.05 29.98 13.00
C GLU A 273 -9.77 29.24 13.45
N PRO A 274 -8.58 29.60 12.94
CA PRO A 274 -7.32 28.88 13.24
C PRO A 274 -6.98 28.82 14.73
N GLU A 275 -7.38 29.82 15.51
CA GLU A 275 -7.09 29.94 16.94
C GLU A 275 -8.02 29.07 17.81
N ARG A 276 -9.18 28.70 17.31
CA ARG A 276 -10.14 27.87 18.04
C ARG A 276 -9.75 26.40 17.96
N PRO A 277 -9.57 25.70 19.11
CA PRO A 277 -9.31 24.26 19.09
C PRO A 277 -10.46 23.48 18.44
N LEU A 278 -10.11 22.53 17.57
CA LEU A 278 -11.10 21.61 17.03
C LEU A 278 -11.58 20.65 18.13
N PRO A 279 -12.89 20.33 18.17
CA PRO A 279 -13.40 19.36 19.14
C PRO A 279 -12.83 17.96 18.86
N ALA A 280 -12.73 17.15 19.92
CA ALA A 280 -12.19 15.80 19.83
C ALA A 280 -13.07 14.84 19.01
N ARG A 281 -14.34 15.15 18.82
CA ARG A 281 -15.30 14.34 18.06
C ARG A 281 -15.79 15.13 16.86
N LEU A 282 -15.55 14.60 15.69
CA LEU A 282 -15.84 15.21 14.40
C LEU A 282 -16.43 14.16 13.46
N VAL A 283 -16.89 14.59 12.31
CA VAL A 283 -17.28 13.70 11.21
C VAL A 283 -16.28 13.88 10.08
N TRP A 284 -15.67 12.77 9.68
CA TRP A 284 -14.79 12.69 8.52
C TRP A 284 -15.59 12.52 7.25
N HIS A 285 -15.38 13.38 6.27
CA HIS A 285 -16.01 13.30 4.95
C HIS A 285 -14.97 13.10 3.87
N ILE A 286 -15.12 12.03 3.07
CA ILE A 286 -14.33 11.76 1.89
C ILE A 286 -15.19 11.06 0.83
N GLY A 287 -15.19 11.54 -0.41
CA GLY A 287 -16.11 11.05 -1.42
C GLY A 287 -17.56 11.12 -0.91
N SER A 288 -18.28 10.01 -0.94
CA SER A 288 -19.64 9.90 -0.38
C SER A 288 -19.68 9.44 1.08
N ALA A 289 -18.52 9.11 1.67
CA ALA A 289 -18.45 8.61 3.03
C ALA A 289 -18.54 9.75 4.06
N ALA A 290 -19.32 9.54 5.10
CA ALA A 290 -19.37 10.35 6.31
C ALA A 290 -19.20 9.43 7.51
N VAL A 291 -18.08 9.53 8.23
CA VAL A 291 -17.70 8.60 9.29
C VAL A 291 -17.36 9.37 10.57
N PRO A 292 -17.95 9.00 11.73
CA PRO A 292 -17.53 9.56 13.00
C PRO A 292 -16.01 9.36 13.19
N ALA A 293 -15.35 10.41 13.66
CA ALA A 293 -13.92 10.44 13.83
C ALA A 293 -13.52 11.06 15.18
N ARG A 294 -12.43 10.57 15.74
CA ARG A 294 -11.79 11.16 16.92
C ARG A 294 -10.51 11.85 16.49
N LEU A 295 -10.37 13.11 16.86
CA LEU A 295 -9.17 13.91 16.62
C LEU A 295 -8.30 13.96 17.88
N ARG A 296 -7.01 13.67 17.70
CA ARG A 296 -5.94 13.90 18.67
C ARG A 296 -4.94 14.89 18.08
N PRO A 297 -4.83 16.11 18.59
CA PRO A 297 -3.85 17.06 18.09
C PRO A 297 -2.41 16.54 18.30
N LEU A 298 -1.55 16.75 17.31
CA LEU A 298 -0.12 16.51 17.39
C LEU A 298 0.64 17.83 17.43
N SER A 299 0.21 18.81 16.62
CA SER A 299 0.67 20.20 16.61
C SER A 299 -0.51 21.14 16.28
N GLN A 300 -0.21 22.38 15.95
CA GLN A 300 -1.22 23.36 15.51
C GLN A 300 -1.83 22.99 14.14
N ASP A 301 -1.03 22.37 13.26
CA ASP A 301 -1.35 22.05 11.86
C ASP A 301 -1.39 20.54 11.56
N SER A 302 -1.18 19.70 12.55
CA SER A 302 -1.22 18.24 12.38
C SER A 302 -2.00 17.53 13.47
N ALA A 303 -2.68 16.45 13.10
CA ALA A 303 -3.48 15.65 14.01
C ALA A 303 -3.46 14.16 13.63
N ARG A 304 -3.67 13.31 14.62
CA ARG A 304 -4.03 11.92 14.43
C ARG A 304 -5.55 11.77 14.46
N ILE A 305 -6.07 11.08 13.46
CA ILE A 305 -7.49 10.81 13.32
C ILE A 305 -7.72 9.30 13.48
N THR A 306 -8.66 8.93 14.37
CA THR A 306 -9.17 7.57 14.48
C THR A 306 -10.59 7.55 13.94
N LEU A 307 -10.84 6.72 12.94
CA LEU A 307 -12.14 6.55 12.28
C LEU A 307 -12.96 5.48 12.97
N ALA A 308 -14.28 5.65 13.05
CA ALA A 308 -15.18 4.65 13.63
C ALA A 308 -15.32 3.37 12.78
N ARG A 309 -14.91 3.42 11.55
CA ARG A 309 -14.76 2.27 10.64
C ARG A 309 -13.64 2.50 9.65
N PRO A 310 -13.02 1.43 9.13
CA PRO A 310 -11.96 1.58 8.14
C PRO A 310 -12.49 2.18 6.83
N LEU A 311 -11.63 2.98 6.19
CA LEU A 311 -11.85 3.54 4.86
C LEU A 311 -10.65 3.25 3.95
N PRO A 312 -10.86 3.11 2.62
CA PRO A 312 -9.77 2.91 1.66
C PRO A 312 -9.09 4.26 1.40
N LEU A 313 -8.05 4.56 2.20
CA LEU A 313 -7.31 5.81 2.11
C LEU A 313 -5.91 5.61 1.53
N ARG A 314 -5.40 6.67 0.89
CA ARG A 314 -4.02 6.79 0.38
C ARG A 314 -3.36 8.07 0.89
N LEU A 315 -2.05 8.10 0.80
CA LEU A 315 -1.25 9.32 1.00
C LEU A 315 -1.73 10.41 0.04
N GLY A 316 -1.83 11.63 0.52
CA GLY A 316 -2.30 12.77 -0.27
C GLY A 316 -3.81 12.89 -0.42
N ASP A 317 -4.61 11.92 0.04
CA ASP A 317 -6.06 12.05 0.02
C ASP A 317 -6.50 13.32 0.75
N ARG A 318 -7.41 14.06 0.13
CA ARG A 318 -8.05 15.23 0.74
C ARG A 318 -9.42 14.86 1.27
N ALA A 319 -9.69 15.36 2.45
CA ALA A 319 -10.94 15.09 3.15
C ALA A 319 -11.34 16.31 3.99
N LEU A 320 -12.50 16.24 4.60
CA LEU A 320 -13.02 17.28 5.46
C LEU A 320 -13.34 16.72 6.84
N LEU A 321 -13.03 17.48 7.88
CA LEU A 321 -13.54 17.27 9.22
C LEU A 321 -14.63 18.30 9.49
N ARG A 322 -15.81 17.82 9.86
CA ARG A 322 -16.94 18.69 10.20
C ARG A 322 -17.31 18.54 11.68
N ASP A 323 -17.44 19.65 12.36
CA ASP A 323 -18.00 19.68 13.71
C ASP A 323 -19.54 19.55 13.63
N PRO A 324 -20.14 18.49 14.17
CA PRO A 324 -21.59 18.33 14.12
C PRO A 324 -22.34 19.37 14.97
N GLY A 325 -21.67 20.01 15.94
CA GLY A 325 -22.28 21.03 16.82
C GLY A 325 -22.33 22.40 16.18
N SER A 326 -21.20 22.91 15.69
CA SER A 326 -21.11 24.26 15.11
C SER A 326 -21.29 24.28 13.59
N GLY A 327 -21.17 23.13 12.91
CA GLY A 327 -21.14 23.06 11.46
C GLY A 327 -19.81 23.42 10.85
N ALA A 328 -18.84 23.90 11.62
CA ALA A 328 -17.51 24.32 11.13
C ALA A 328 -16.80 23.19 10.39
N ILE A 329 -16.14 23.55 9.29
CA ILE A 329 -15.44 22.64 8.40
C ILE A 329 -13.93 22.91 8.49
N CYS A 330 -13.14 21.86 8.54
CA CYS A 330 -11.69 21.90 8.44
C CYS A 330 -11.22 20.98 7.31
N GLY A 331 -10.42 21.49 6.39
CA GLY A 331 -9.78 20.69 5.35
C GLY A 331 -8.64 19.87 5.94
N VAL A 332 -8.44 18.66 5.41
CA VAL A 332 -7.31 17.81 5.81
C VAL A 332 -6.68 17.13 4.60
N THR A 333 -5.36 16.93 4.69
CA THR A 333 -4.59 16.09 3.77
C THR A 333 -4.00 14.92 4.54
N VAL A 334 -4.19 13.70 4.03
CA VAL A 334 -3.64 12.47 4.61
C VAL A 334 -2.13 12.44 4.40
N LEU A 335 -1.37 12.37 5.51
CA LEU A 335 0.10 12.31 5.50
C LEU A 335 0.63 10.90 5.78
N ASP A 336 -0.09 10.10 6.54
CA ASP A 336 0.31 8.72 6.83
C ASP A 336 -0.91 7.84 7.06
N VAL A 337 -1.01 6.73 6.32
CA VAL A 337 -2.10 5.75 6.39
C VAL A 337 -1.78 4.54 7.29
N ARG A 338 -0.56 4.47 7.82
CA ARG A 338 -0.11 3.48 8.82
C ARG A 338 0.82 4.14 9.84
N PRO A 339 0.30 5.09 10.63
CA PRO A 339 1.11 5.85 11.56
C PRO A 339 1.63 4.98 12.71
N PRO A 340 2.85 5.26 13.22
CA PRO A 340 3.40 4.53 14.35
C PRO A 340 2.61 4.80 15.63
N ALA A 341 2.57 3.82 16.54
CA ALA A 341 1.88 3.96 17.82
C ALA A 341 2.55 5.03 18.71
N LEU A 342 1.77 5.92 19.29
CA LEU A 342 2.24 7.00 20.18
C LEU A 342 2.24 6.55 21.65
N ARG A 343 3.13 5.62 22.01
CA ARG A 343 3.12 4.94 23.33
C ARG A 343 3.96 5.64 24.40
N ARG A 344 5.01 6.40 24.04
CA ARG A 344 5.91 7.07 25.01
C ARG A 344 5.56 8.54 25.18
N ARG A 345 5.93 9.09 26.36
CA ARG A 345 5.85 10.54 26.60
C ARG A 345 6.71 11.28 25.56
N GLY A 346 6.16 12.34 24.95
CA GLY A 346 6.83 13.10 23.89
C GLY A 346 6.62 12.55 22.46
N ALA A 347 6.17 11.30 22.28
CA ALA A 347 6.00 10.70 20.95
C ALA A 347 5.10 11.53 19.99
N ALA A 348 4.09 12.21 20.52
CA ALA A 348 3.24 13.10 19.72
C ALA A 348 4.02 14.31 19.17
N ARG A 349 4.91 14.91 19.98
CA ARG A 349 5.73 16.04 19.57
C ARG A 349 6.77 15.63 18.52
N ASP A 350 7.44 14.49 18.76
CA ASP A 350 8.41 13.96 17.79
C ASP A 350 7.72 13.67 16.45
N ARG A 351 6.53 13.09 16.53
CA ARG A 351 5.72 12.79 15.34
C ARG A 351 5.29 14.06 14.60
N ALA A 352 4.89 15.11 15.30
CA ALA A 352 4.57 16.39 14.69
C ALA A 352 5.77 17.00 13.95
N THR A 353 6.98 16.90 14.53
CA THR A 353 8.22 17.36 13.89
C THR A 353 8.52 16.56 12.62
N GLU A 354 8.32 15.26 12.65
CA GLU A 354 8.45 14.40 11.46
C GLU A 354 7.45 14.80 10.37
N LEU A 355 6.15 14.92 10.73
CA LEU A 355 5.08 15.27 9.78
C LEU A 355 5.22 16.67 9.17
N ALA A 356 5.89 17.59 9.84
CA ALA A 356 6.17 18.94 9.30
C ALA A 356 7.00 18.89 8.00
N GLN A 357 7.75 17.81 7.78
CA GLN A 357 8.59 17.62 6.60
C GLN A 357 7.83 17.06 5.38
N PHE A 358 6.58 16.63 5.56
CA PHE A 358 5.77 16.07 4.47
C PHE A 358 4.86 17.15 3.87
N ASP A 359 4.79 17.19 2.55
CA ASP A 359 3.91 18.09 1.79
C ASP A 359 2.55 17.47 1.43
N GLY A 360 2.37 16.18 1.72
CA GLY A 360 1.18 15.42 1.36
C GLY A 360 1.19 14.87 -0.07
N VAL A 361 2.32 14.99 -0.77
CA VAL A 361 2.51 14.34 -2.08
C VAL A 361 3.02 12.92 -1.84
N PRO A 362 2.40 11.87 -2.45
CA PRO A 362 2.89 10.51 -2.33
C PRO A 362 4.31 10.36 -2.89
N ASP A 363 5.28 10.03 -2.02
CA ASP A 363 6.69 9.79 -2.38
C ASP A 363 7.15 8.45 -1.82
N GLY A 364 7.33 7.46 -2.69
CA GLY A 364 7.73 6.11 -2.30
C GLY A 364 9.14 6.04 -1.72
N ALA A 365 10.06 6.91 -2.14
CA ALA A 365 11.40 6.97 -1.58
C ALA A 365 11.39 7.56 -0.16
N ALA A 366 10.58 8.60 0.08
CA ALA A 366 10.39 9.17 1.41
C ALA A 366 9.73 8.15 2.37
N GLU A 367 8.69 7.43 1.91
CA GLU A 367 8.05 6.39 2.71
C GLU A 367 9.01 5.25 3.04
N LEU A 368 9.83 4.83 2.08
CA LEU A 368 10.83 3.78 2.28
C LEU A 368 11.91 4.21 3.28
N ARG A 369 12.44 5.45 3.17
CA ARG A 369 13.38 6.02 4.17
C ARG A 369 12.80 6.02 5.57
N ARG A 370 11.53 6.41 5.71
CA ARG A 370 10.84 6.51 6.99
C ARG A 370 10.62 5.15 7.66
N ARG A 371 10.29 4.12 6.88
CA ARG A 371 9.93 2.79 7.37
C ARG A 371 11.10 1.82 7.40
N GLY A 372 12.17 2.09 6.66
CA GLY A 372 13.33 1.22 6.50
C GLY A 372 13.06 0.02 5.58
N LEU A 373 11.98 -0.71 5.83
CA LEU A 373 11.52 -1.89 5.07
C LEU A 373 10.03 -1.78 4.80
N VAL A 374 9.60 -2.01 3.56
CA VAL A 374 8.17 -2.00 3.16
C VAL A 374 7.95 -3.03 2.06
N ARG A 375 6.81 -3.69 2.06
CA ARG A 375 6.42 -4.52 0.92
C ARG A 375 6.01 -3.65 -0.27
N ARG A 376 6.37 -4.07 -1.46
CA ARG A 376 6.04 -3.36 -2.70
C ARG A 376 4.54 -3.13 -2.86
N ASP A 377 3.74 -4.19 -2.63
CA ASP A 377 2.29 -4.11 -2.74
C ASP A 377 1.69 -3.16 -1.69
N GLU A 378 2.25 -3.15 -0.48
CA GLU A 378 1.85 -2.22 0.57
C GLU A 378 2.13 -0.76 0.19
N LEU A 379 3.31 -0.47 -0.37
CA LEU A 379 3.66 0.86 -0.83
C LEU A 379 2.74 1.35 -1.95
N LEU A 380 2.42 0.46 -2.89
CA LEU A 380 1.43 0.73 -3.95
C LEU A 380 0.03 0.99 -3.36
N ALA A 381 -0.39 0.20 -2.37
CA ALA A 381 -1.67 0.39 -1.70
C ALA A 381 -1.74 1.71 -0.89
N MET A 382 -0.60 2.22 -0.42
CA MET A 382 -0.48 3.58 0.15
C MET A 382 -0.61 4.69 -0.90
N GLY A 383 -0.57 4.36 -2.20
CA GLY A 383 -0.61 5.31 -3.30
C GLY A 383 0.75 5.85 -3.73
N ALA A 384 1.85 5.23 -3.26
CA ALA A 384 3.21 5.67 -3.58
C ALA A 384 3.91 4.69 -4.53
N ALA A 385 4.58 5.22 -5.55
CA ALA A 385 5.32 4.41 -6.52
C ALA A 385 6.60 3.83 -5.88
N PRO A 386 6.91 2.52 -6.09
CA PRO A 386 8.15 1.93 -5.62
C PRO A 386 9.38 2.62 -6.24
N PRO A 387 10.39 3.02 -5.43
CA PRO A 387 11.56 3.77 -5.95
C PRO A 387 12.60 2.87 -6.65
N GLY A 388 12.43 1.55 -6.60
CA GLY A 388 13.38 0.60 -7.19
C GLY A 388 12.93 -0.86 -7.09
N PRO A 389 13.79 -1.80 -7.46
CA PRO A 389 13.48 -3.22 -7.38
C PRO A 389 13.50 -3.72 -5.92
N PRO A 390 12.75 -4.80 -5.60
CA PRO A 390 12.82 -5.45 -4.31
C PRO A 390 14.19 -6.03 -3.98
N VAL A 391 14.59 -6.03 -2.70
CA VAL A 391 15.82 -6.66 -2.20
C VAL A 391 15.65 -8.16 -1.94
N ALA A 392 14.42 -8.59 -1.63
CA ALA A 392 14.07 -10.02 -1.42
C ALA A 392 12.57 -10.21 -1.59
N GLY A 393 12.15 -11.13 -2.47
CA GLY A 393 10.72 -11.35 -2.73
C GLY A 393 10.03 -10.04 -3.12
N ASP A 394 9.08 -9.60 -2.30
CA ASP A 394 8.36 -8.33 -2.49
C ASP A 394 8.85 -7.19 -1.56
N TRP A 395 9.93 -7.42 -0.81
CA TRP A 395 10.46 -6.45 0.14
C TRP A 395 11.34 -5.40 -0.52
N LEU A 396 11.02 -4.13 -0.29
CA LEU A 396 11.83 -2.97 -0.60
C LEU A 396 12.59 -2.53 0.66
N ALA A 397 13.80 -2.03 0.49
CA ALA A 397 14.62 -1.54 1.59
C ALA A 397 15.18 -0.15 1.28
N ASP A 398 15.15 0.73 2.27
CA ASP A 398 15.93 1.97 2.22
C ASP A 398 17.42 1.63 2.17
N PRO A 399 18.21 2.22 1.26
CA PRO A 399 19.62 1.86 1.10
C PRO A 399 20.46 2.05 2.36
N ALA A 400 20.23 3.11 3.13
CA ALA A 400 20.99 3.38 4.35
C ALA A 400 20.60 2.39 5.46
N HIS A 401 19.30 2.13 5.62
CA HIS A 401 18.79 1.13 6.56
C HIS A 401 19.29 -0.27 6.22
N TRP A 402 19.29 -0.64 4.93
CA TRP A 402 19.78 -1.92 4.44
C TRP A 402 21.28 -2.12 4.70
N SER A 403 22.09 -1.07 4.49
CA SER A 403 23.52 -1.09 4.82
C SER A 403 23.75 -1.28 6.32
N ALA A 404 23.02 -0.56 7.16
CA ALA A 404 23.11 -0.69 8.62
C ALA A 404 22.71 -2.09 9.12
N LEU A 405 21.65 -2.68 8.52
CA LEU A 405 21.25 -4.06 8.80
C LEU A 405 22.34 -5.06 8.40
N ARG A 406 22.99 -4.87 7.25
CA ARG A 406 24.09 -5.70 6.76
C ARG A 406 25.30 -5.64 7.69
N GLU A 407 25.70 -4.45 8.12
CA GLU A 407 26.79 -4.25 9.08
C GLU A 407 26.48 -4.91 10.44
N ARG A 408 25.24 -4.77 10.90
CA ARG A 408 24.77 -5.43 12.14
C ARG A 408 24.78 -6.95 12.02
N LEU A 409 24.36 -7.49 10.86
CA LEU A 409 24.42 -8.93 10.57
C LEU A 409 25.86 -9.45 10.67
N VAL A 410 26.80 -8.79 9.98
CA VAL A 410 28.22 -9.19 9.97
C VAL A 410 28.79 -9.16 11.39
N ARG A 411 28.48 -8.11 12.15
CA ARG A 411 28.93 -7.96 13.54
C ARG A 411 28.37 -9.05 14.44
N LEU A 412 27.06 -9.36 14.38
CA LEU A 412 26.43 -10.42 15.16
C LEU A 412 27.06 -11.80 14.89
N VAL A 413 27.33 -12.11 13.63
CA VAL A 413 27.99 -13.38 13.25
C VAL A 413 29.43 -13.43 13.76
N ALA A 414 30.18 -12.32 13.66
CA ALA A 414 31.56 -12.25 14.17
C ALA A 414 31.62 -12.40 15.69
N GLU A 415 30.73 -11.73 16.44
CA GLU A 415 30.61 -11.84 17.91
C GLU A 415 30.29 -13.29 18.33
N HIS A 416 29.33 -13.93 17.64
CA HIS A 416 29.00 -15.33 17.87
C HIS A 416 30.18 -16.27 17.62
N THR A 417 30.89 -16.09 16.51
CA THR A 417 32.07 -16.89 16.16
C THR A 417 33.18 -16.74 17.20
N ALA A 418 33.39 -15.53 17.72
CA ALA A 418 34.38 -15.27 18.78
C ALA A 418 33.99 -15.88 20.12
N ALA A 419 32.70 -15.84 20.49
CA ALA A 419 32.19 -16.41 21.74
C ALA A 419 32.08 -17.96 21.71
N SER A 420 31.84 -18.53 20.54
CA SER A 420 31.60 -19.97 20.34
C SER A 420 32.33 -20.50 19.10
N PRO A 421 33.67 -20.63 19.13
CA PRO A 421 34.46 -21.02 17.96
C PRO A 421 34.13 -22.41 17.39
N SER A 422 33.52 -23.28 18.17
CA SER A 422 33.10 -24.62 17.76
C SER A 422 31.67 -24.71 17.21
N ASP A 423 30.89 -23.63 17.30
CA ASP A 423 29.53 -23.57 16.75
C ASP A 423 29.60 -23.28 15.23
N PRO A 424 28.80 -23.98 14.40
CA PRO A 424 28.80 -23.79 12.95
C PRO A 424 28.19 -22.46 12.47
N GLY A 425 27.84 -21.52 13.35
CA GLY A 425 27.26 -20.23 13.03
C GLY A 425 25.81 -20.07 13.50
N LEU A 426 25.17 -18.97 13.13
CA LEU A 426 23.81 -18.61 13.53
C LEU A 426 22.75 -19.09 12.53
N GLY A 427 21.61 -19.53 13.05
CA GLY A 427 20.44 -19.90 12.24
C GLY A 427 19.77 -18.67 11.62
N ALA A 428 19.14 -18.84 10.46
CA ALA A 428 18.46 -17.73 9.79
C ALA A 428 17.29 -17.17 10.62
N GLU A 429 16.63 -17.99 11.43
CA GLU A 429 15.56 -17.52 12.31
C GLU A 429 16.10 -16.76 13.52
N GLU A 430 17.21 -17.20 14.10
CA GLU A 430 17.91 -16.49 15.18
C GLU A 430 18.34 -15.09 14.71
N LEU A 431 18.91 -15.01 13.50
CA LEU A 431 19.31 -13.74 12.89
C LEU A 431 18.10 -12.86 12.53
N ARG A 432 17.00 -13.45 12.05
CA ARG A 432 15.76 -12.70 11.79
C ARG A 432 15.28 -11.99 13.05
N GLN A 433 15.24 -12.70 14.18
CA GLN A 433 14.82 -12.14 15.47
C GLN A 433 15.81 -11.11 16.01
N ALA A 434 17.12 -11.42 15.96
CA ALA A 434 18.16 -10.50 16.44
C ALA A 434 18.24 -9.18 15.65
N LEU A 435 17.87 -9.21 14.37
CA LEU A 435 17.82 -8.04 13.49
C LEU A 435 16.44 -7.37 13.44
N ASP A 436 15.44 -7.92 14.13
CA ASP A 436 14.03 -7.48 14.09
C ASP A 436 13.46 -7.42 12.66
N LEU A 437 13.76 -8.45 11.86
CA LEU A 437 13.31 -8.53 10.49
C LEU A 437 11.92 -9.17 10.38
N PRO A 438 11.04 -8.66 9.53
CA PRO A 438 9.69 -9.21 9.35
C PRO A 438 9.67 -10.55 8.60
N ASP A 439 10.72 -10.84 7.80
CA ASP A 439 10.74 -12.00 6.94
C ASP A 439 12.14 -12.66 6.92
N ARG A 440 12.17 -13.98 6.92
CA ARG A 440 13.39 -14.78 6.86
C ARG A 440 14.14 -14.62 5.52
N ALA A 441 13.42 -14.35 4.43
CA ALA A 441 14.03 -14.13 3.12
C ALA A 441 15.03 -12.96 3.12
N LEU A 442 14.78 -11.94 3.94
CA LEU A 442 15.64 -10.77 4.10
C LEU A 442 17.01 -11.14 4.69
N VAL A 443 17.08 -12.14 5.57
CA VAL A 443 18.37 -12.62 6.11
C VAL A 443 19.24 -13.18 5.00
N THR A 444 18.67 -13.95 4.08
CA THR A 444 19.41 -14.51 2.94
C THR A 444 19.92 -13.39 2.03
N ALA A 445 19.07 -12.43 1.68
CA ALA A 445 19.46 -11.30 0.83
C ALA A 445 20.52 -10.40 1.50
N LEU A 446 20.48 -10.23 2.82
CA LEU A 446 21.49 -9.47 3.57
C LEU A 446 22.88 -10.15 3.54
N THR A 447 22.95 -11.48 3.41
CA THR A 447 24.23 -12.19 3.31
C THR A 447 24.91 -12.03 1.96
N GLU A 448 24.14 -11.72 0.91
CA GLU A 448 24.67 -11.53 -0.44
C GLU A 448 25.64 -10.33 -0.49
N GLY A 449 26.80 -10.54 -1.12
CA GLY A 449 27.87 -9.53 -1.21
C GLY A 449 28.60 -9.25 0.11
N THR A 450 28.44 -10.11 1.13
CA THR A 450 29.26 -10.11 2.36
C THR A 450 30.28 -11.26 2.33
N ALA A 451 31.23 -11.25 3.26
CA ALA A 451 32.15 -12.37 3.48
C ALA A 451 31.54 -13.53 4.29
N LEU A 452 30.24 -13.52 4.53
CA LEU A 452 29.53 -14.57 5.26
C LEU A 452 29.19 -15.73 4.33
N HIS A 453 29.26 -16.96 4.85
CA HIS A 453 28.99 -18.18 4.11
C HIS A 453 27.87 -18.99 4.77
N ARG A 454 27.14 -19.73 3.96
CA ARG A 454 26.13 -20.66 4.44
C ARG A 454 26.75 -22.05 4.61
N VAL A 455 26.87 -22.51 5.86
CA VAL A 455 27.41 -23.82 6.20
C VAL A 455 26.31 -24.64 6.90
N ARG A 456 25.90 -25.77 6.32
CA ARG A 456 24.84 -26.65 6.87
C ARG A 456 23.55 -25.91 7.28
N GLY A 457 23.15 -24.90 6.49
CA GLY A 457 21.93 -24.11 6.76
C GLY A 457 22.09 -22.99 7.78
N ARG A 458 23.28 -22.81 8.37
CA ARG A 458 23.63 -21.71 9.28
C ARG A 458 24.52 -20.69 8.57
N ILE A 459 24.52 -19.45 9.06
CA ILE A 459 25.32 -18.35 8.52
C ILE A 459 26.54 -18.16 9.42
N ALA A 460 27.72 -18.26 8.84
CA ALA A 460 29.00 -18.16 9.54
C ALA A 460 29.92 -17.16 8.85
N ALA A 461 30.89 -16.62 9.58
CA ALA A 461 32.02 -15.94 8.98
C ALA A 461 32.80 -16.90 8.06
N ALA A 462 33.60 -16.38 7.09
CA ALA A 462 34.48 -17.21 6.27
C ALA A 462 35.23 -18.16 7.18
N PRO A 463 35.44 -19.44 6.77
CA PRO A 463 36.15 -20.40 7.59
C PRO A 463 37.46 -19.76 8.07
N ALA A 464 37.67 -19.78 9.39
CA ALA A 464 38.90 -19.25 9.96
C ALA A 464 40.08 -19.95 9.26
N VAL A 465 40.93 -19.17 8.65
CA VAL A 465 42.18 -19.72 8.09
C VAL A 465 42.85 -20.44 9.26
N LEU A 466 42.96 -21.78 9.15
CA LEU A 466 43.57 -22.59 10.18
C LEU A 466 44.90 -21.95 10.60
N ALA A 467 45.10 -21.76 11.91
CA ALA A 467 46.38 -21.27 12.41
C ALA A 467 47.55 -22.12 11.86
N ALA A 468 48.68 -21.49 11.59
CA ALA A 468 49.78 -22.16 10.92
C ALA A 468 50.17 -23.55 11.50
N PRO A 469 50.22 -23.74 12.84
CA PRO A 469 50.46 -25.05 13.43
C PRO A 469 49.38 -26.07 13.09
N LEU A 470 48.13 -25.68 13.20
CA LEU A 470 46.97 -26.53 12.91
C LEU A 470 46.89 -26.90 11.43
N ARG A 471 47.17 -25.95 10.55
CA ARG A 471 47.23 -26.16 9.09
C ARG A 471 48.30 -27.19 8.73
N THR A 472 49.51 -27.14 9.35
CA THR A 472 50.57 -28.11 9.14
C THR A 472 50.16 -29.51 9.63
N ALA A 473 49.56 -29.61 10.80
CA ALA A 473 49.03 -30.86 11.36
C ALA A 473 47.94 -31.48 10.48
N VAL A 474 46.99 -30.68 10.02
CA VAL A 474 45.95 -31.13 9.09
C VAL A 474 46.50 -31.54 7.74
N ALA A 475 47.49 -30.84 7.20
CA ALA A 475 48.18 -31.21 5.96
C ALA A 475 48.89 -32.58 6.08
N ALA A 476 49.48 -32.90 7.24
CA ALA A 476 50.07 -34.22 7.49
C ALA A 476 48.99 -35.32 7.48
N VAL A 477 47.86 -35.12 8.14
CA VAL A 477 46.74 -36.07 8.11
C VAL A 477 46.18 -36.22 6.69
N ARG A 478 46.02 -35.12 5.93
CA ARG A 478 45.59 -35.18 4.53
C ARG A 478 46.52 -36.03 3.69
N SER A 479 47.84 -35.82 3.79
CA SER A 479 48.82 -36.61 3.06
C SER A 479 48.80 -38.10 3.40
N GLU A 480 48.46 -38.46 4.64
CA GLU A 480 48.28 -39.87 5.05
C GLU A 480 47.01 -40.46 4.43
N LEU A 481 45.92 -39.71 4.46
CA LEU A 481 44.61 -40.09 3.92
C LEU A 481 44.56 -40.10 2.39
N ASP A 482 45.32 -39.25 1.71
CA ASP A 482 45.46 -39.30 0.25
C ASP A 482 46.08 -40.61 -0.22
N ARG A 483 47.03 -41.15 0.55
CA ARG A 483 47.66 -42.44 0.28
C ARG A 483 46.76 -43.63 0.65
N SER A 484 45.93 -43.48 1.67
CA SER A 484 45.04 -44.52 2.18
C SER A 484 43.70 -43.92 2.61
N PRO A 485 42.75 -43.68 1.68
CA PRO A 485 41.55 -42.87 1.90
C PRO A 485 40.63 -43.31 3.05
N PHE A 486 40.68 -44.60 3.40
CA PHE A 486 39.82 -45.16 4.45
C PHE A 486 40.60 -45.62 5.69
N ARG A 487 41.89 -45.25 5.83
CA ARG A 487 42.71 -45.53 7.04
C ARG A 487 42.81 -44.28 7.90
N ALA A 488 41.80 -44.06 8.76
CA ALA A 488 41.86 -42.96 9.72
C ALA A 488 43.04 -43.08 10.68
N PRO A 489 43.80 -41.99 10.94
CA PRO A 489 44.82 -41.95 11.97
C PRO A 489 44.31 -42.45 13.32
N ASP A 490 45.14 -43.08 14.11
CA ASP A 490 44.78 -43.48 15.47
C ASP A 490 44.89 -42.32 16.47
N ALA A 491 44.40 -42.55 17.73
CA ALA A 491 44.38 -41.52 18.75
C ALA A 491 45.80 -41.00 19.08
N ASN A 492 46.81 -41.90 19.08
CA ASN A 492 48.19 -41.53 19.40
C ASN A 492 48.78 -40.66 18.30
N ARG A 493 48.47 -40.96 17.05
CA ARG A 493 48.89 -40.15 15.89
C ARG A 493 48.27 -38.79 15.89
N LEU A 494 46.97 -38.68 16.15
CA LEU A 494 46.27 -37.40 16.28
C LEU A 494 46.84 -36.57 17.46
N ALA A 495 47.11 -37.21 18.60
CA ALA A 495 47.69 -36.53 19.75
C ALA A 495 49.14 -36.05 19.45
N ALA A 496 49.94 -36.85 18.77
CA ALA A 496 51.30 -36.47 18.34
C ALA A 496 51.32 -35.27 17.37
N LEU A 497 50.27 -35.07 16.60
CA LEU A 497 50.09 -33.92 15.73
C LEU A 497 49.39 -32.72 16.43
N GLY A 498 49.07 -32.81 17.71
CA GLY A 498 48.37 -31.78 18.46
C GLY A 498 46.91 -31.58 18.01
N LEU A 499 46.30 -32.60 17.39
CA LEU A 499 44.93 -32.59 16.92
C LEU A 499 43.99 -33.14 18.01
N ASP A 500 43.72 -32.30 18.99
CA ASP A 500 42.71 -32.57 20.01
C ASP A 500 41.26 -32.42 19.46
N THR A 501 40.29 -32.62 20.30
CA THR A 501 38.87 -32.52 19.89
C THR A 501 38.50 -31.15 19.31
N ALA A 502 39.08 -30.07 19.86
CA ALA A 502 38.80 -28.70 19.40
C ALA A 502 39.50 -28.43 18.05
N ALA A 503 40.74 -28.87 17.88
CA ALA A 503 41.50 -28.78 16.64
C ALA A 503 40.84 -29.57 15.49
N LEU A 504 40.35 -30.79 15.77
CA LEU A 504 39.58 -31.58 14.80
C LEU A 504 38.23 -30.94 14.42
N ALA A 505 37.56 -30.30 15.36
CA ALA A 505 36.35 -29.55 15.08
C ALA A 505 36.65 -28.34 14.19
N ALA A 506 37.71 -27.60 14.46
CA ALA A 506 38.15 -26.49 13.61
C ALA A 506 38.52 -26.93 12.18
N ALA A 507 39.24 -28.08 12.04
CA ALA A 507 39.55 -28.65 10.74
C ALA A 507 38.31 -29.13 9.97
N GLU A 508 37.32 -29.67 10.65
CA GLU A 508 36.01 -30.03 10.09
C GLU A 508 35.25 -28.80 9.63
N GLN A 509 35.23 -27.74 10.44
CA GLN A 509 34.58 -26.44 10.07
C GLN A 509 35.28 -25.78 8.85
N ALA A 510 36.61 -25.90 8.78
CA ALA A 510 37.36 -25.42 7.63
C ALA A 510 37.14 -26.27 6.35
N GLY A 511 36.37 -27.37 6.44
CA GLY A 511 36.13 -28.27 5.32
C GLY A 511 37.34 -29.15 4.92
N GLU A 512 38.35 -29.19 5.76
CA GLU A 512 39.58 -29.92 5.49
C GLU A 512 39.49 -31.41 5.83
N LEU A 513 38.64 -31.74 6.82
CA LEU A 513 38.39 -33.12 7.27
C LEU A 513 36.89 -33.35 7.48
N VAL A 514 36.45 -34.61 7.41
CA VAL A 514 35.12 -35.04 7.84
C VAL A 514 35.25 -35.96 9.06
N ARG A 515 34.54 -35.64 10.14
CA ARG A 515 34.52 -36.44 11.35
C ARG A 515 33.37 -37.45 11.32
N LEU A 516 33.68 -38.72 11.36
CA LEU A 516 32.72 -39.82 11.36
C LEU A 516 32.28 -40.21 12.78
N ALA A 517 33.22 -40.20 13.72
CA ALA A 517 33.03 -40.48 15.15
C ALA A 517 34.16 -39.80 15.94
N PRO A 518 34.07 -39.75 17.30
CA PRO A 518 35.16 -39.24 18.13
C PRO A 518 36.50 -39.91 17.78
N GLY A 519 37.49 -39.08 17.36
CA GLY A 519 38.80 -39.55 16.96
C GLY A 519 38.87 -40.35 15.63
N VAL A 520 37.81 -40.33 14.82
CA VAL A 520 37.78 -40.96 13.49
C VAL A 520 37.49 -39.89 12.46
N VAL A 521 38.52 -39.51 11.69
CA VAL A 521 38.47 -38.49 10.63
C VAL A 521 38.92 -39.04 9.28
N LEU A 522 38.26 -38.56 8.22
CA LEU A 522 38.65 -38.86 6.83
C LEU A 522 38.68 -37.56 6.02
N LEU A 523 39.04 -37.65 4.74
CA LEU A 523 38.91 -36.55 3.79
C LEU A 523 37.42 -36.29 3.45
N PRO A 524 37.04 -35.06 3.10
CA PRO A 524 35.66 -34.72 2.76
C PRO A 524 35.05 -35.50 1.60
N ASP A 525 35.87 -35.94 0.66
CA ASP A 525 35.46 -36.76 -0.51
C ASP A 525 35.44 -38.26 -0.24
N ALA A 526 36.01 -38.74 0.89
CA ALA A 526 36.07 -40.15 1.25
C ALA A 526 34.69 -40.83 1.34
N PRO A 527 33.62 -40.23 1.89
CA PRO A 527 32.31 -40.85 1.87
C PRO A 527 31.79 -41.10 0.44
N GLY A 528 32.04 -40.17 -0.51
CA GLY A 528 31.68 -40.36 -1.91
C GLY A 528 32.47 -41.49 -2.58
N LYS A 529 33.77 -41.54 -2.33
CA LYS A 529 34.63 -42.63 -2.79
C LYS A 529 34.21 -43.99 -2.19
N ALA A 530 33.79 -44.01 -0.94
CA ALA A 530 33.29 -45.22 -0.29
C ALA A 530 32.02 -45.75 -0.97
N VAL A 531 31.08 -44.89 -1.31
CA VAL A 531 29.86 -45.30 -2.05
C VAL A 531 30.23 -45.95 -3.38
N SER A 532 31.18 -45.39 -4.11
CA SER A 532 31.64 -45.95 -5.40
C SER A 532 32.28 -47.35 -5.24
N VAL A 533 33.09 -47.57 -4.19
CA VAL A 533 33.67 -48.88 -3.90
C VAL A 533 32.60 -49.89 -3.46
N LEU A 534 31.69 -49.50 -2.57
CA LEU A 534 30.65 -50.36 -2.04
C LEU A 534 29.57 -50.71 -3.09
N ALA A 535 29.39 -49.88 -4.10
CA ALA A 535 28.49 -50.18 -5.23
C ALA A 535 29.02 -51.34 -6.11
N GLY A 536 30.31 -51.65 -6.05
CA GLY A 536 30.93 -52.81 -6.72
C GLY A 536 30.72 -54.13 -5.99
N LEU A 537 30.20 -54.13 -4.75
CA LEU A 537 29.91 -55.36 -4.01
C LEU A 537 28.56 -55.97 -4.41
N PRO A 538 28.38 -57.29 -4.25
CA PRO A 538 27.06 -57.90 -4.32
C PRO A 538 26.10 -57.21 -3.31
N GLN A 539 24.90 -56.96 -3.73
CA GLN A 539 23.89 -56.28 -2.91
C GLN A 539 22.83 -57.28 -2.46
N PRO A 540 22.42 -57.31 -1.17
CA PRO A 540 22.94 -56.53 -0.06
C PRO A 540 24.30 -57.03 0.46
N PHE A 541 25.09 -56.12 1.05
CA PHE A 541 26.42 -56.43 1.62
C PHE A 541 26.46 -56.29 3.15
N THR A 542 27.40 -56.95 3.79
CA THR A 542 27.62 -56.90 5.24
C THR A 542 28.69 -55.86 5.60
N ALA A 543 28.74 -55.45 6.88
CA ALA A 543 29.82 -54.59 7.38
C ALA A 543 31.24 -55.22 7.29
N ALA A 544 31.32 -56.55 7.30
CA ALA A 544 32.59 -57.27 7.11
C ALA A 544 33.08 -57.16 5.67
N GLU A 545 32.21 -57.38 4.68
CA GLU A 545 32.52 -57.22 3.24
C GLU A 545 32.87 -55.76 2.91
N ALA A 546 32.11 -54.80 3.48
CA ALA A 546 32.43 -53.37 3.32
C ALA A 546 33.82 -53.02 3.89
N ARG A 547 34.18 -53.53 5.05
CA ARG A 547 35.47 -53.31 5.66
C ARG A 547 36.59 -53.85 4.78
N GLU A 548 36.43 -55.02 4.19
CA GLU A 548 37.41 -55.68 3.30
C GLU A 548 37.55 -54.89 2.01
N ALA A 549 36.45 -54.56 1.34
CA ALA A 549 36.45 -53.79 0.10
C ALA A 549 37.07 -52.39 0.28
N LEU A 550 36.85 -51.75 1.40
CA LEU A 550 37.44 -50.45 1.74
C LEU A 550 38.87 -50.56 2.29
N SER A 551 39.42 -51.78 2.46
CA SER A 551 40.74 -52.05 3.05
C SER A 551 40.96 -51.26 4.35
N THR A 552 39.96 -51.27 5.25
CA THR A 552 39.93 -50.46 6.46
C THR A 552 39.72 -51.29 7.72
N SER A 553 39.78 -50.65 8.90
CA SER A 553 39.50 -51.27 10.20
C SER A 553 38.01 -51.18 10.56
N ARG A 554 37.56 -52.06 11.46
CA ARG A 554 36.19 -52.01 12.04
C ARG A 554 35.87 -50.65 12.69
N ARG A 555 36.89 -50.01 13.31
CA ARG A 555 36.83 -48.67 13.91
C ARG A 555 36.42 -47.59 12.91
N VAL A 556 36.74 -47.73 11.64
CA VAL A 556 36.42 -46.79 10.58
C VAL A 556 35.20 -47.24 9.81
N ALA A 557 35.09 -48.54 9.47
CA ALA A 557 34.02 -49.07 8.63
C ALA A 557 32.63 -48.81 9.23
N ILE A 558 32.45 -49.08 10.56
CA ILE A 558 31.15 -48.92 11.21
C ILE A 558 30.69 -47.46 11.21
N PRO A 559 31.48 -46.49 11.72
CA PRO A 559 31.09 -45.07 11.67
C PRO A 559 30.90 -44.52 10.24
N LEU A 560 31.65 -45.01 9.29
CA LEU A 560 31.50 -44.61 7.87
C LEU A 560 30.15 -45.09 7.29
N LEU A 561 29.80 -46.36 7.55
CA LEU A 561 28.49 -46.89 7.12
C LEU A 561 27.31 -46.16 7.81
N GLU A 562 27.45 -45.86 9.09
CA GLU A 562 26.43 -45.08 9.84
C GLU A 562 26.32 -43.64 9.31
N TYR A 563 27.42 -43.03 8.90
CA TYR A 563 27.45 -41.73 8.24
C TYR A 563 26.72 -41.80 6.88
N LEU A 564 26.98 -42.84 6.07
CA LEU A 564 26.32 -43.05 4.79
C LEU A 564 24.83 -43.34 4.94
N ASP A 565 24.43 -44.11 5.98
CA ASP A 565 23.01 -44.35 6.32
C ASP A 565 22.30 -43.01 6.63
N ARG A 566 22.90 -42.17 7.50
CA ARG A 566 22.37 -40.82 7.83
C ARG A 566 22.34 -39.88 6.64
N ALA A 567 23.29 -40.00 5.72
CA ALA A 567 23.35 -39.20 4.50
C ALA A 567 22.43 -39.75 3.38
N GLY A 568 21.64 -40.81 3.64
CA GLY A 568 20.71 -41.40 2.68
C GLY A 568 21.42 -42.07 1.47
N ARG A 569 22.71 -42.44 1.61
CA ARG A 569 23.47 -43.11 0.55
C ARG A 569 23.42 -44.61 0.67
N THR A 570 23.21 -45.13 1.87
CA THR A 570 22.97 -46.55 2.16
C THR A 570 21.74 -46.69 3.03
N ARG A 571 21.14 -47.90 3.04
CA ARG A 571 20.00 -48.26 3.89
C ARG A 571 20.24 -49.65 4.45
N ARG A 572 19.94 -49.84 5.77
CA ARG A 572 19.91 -51.15 6.40
C ARG A 572 18.71 -51.95 5.87
N VAL A 573 18.95 -53.16 5.47
CA VAL A 573 17.93 -54.13 5.04
C VAL A 573 17.55 -54.98 6.26
N ASP A 574 18.53 -55.41 7.06
CA ASP A 574 18.39 -56.12 8.33
C ASP A 574 19.53 -55.74 9.29
N ASP A 575 19.67 -56.43 10.40
CA ASP A 575 20.69 -56.13 11.42
C ASP A 575 22.14 -56.25 10.92
N THR A 576 22.38 -56.97 9.83
CA THR A 576 23.70 -57.29 9.30
C THR A 576 23.96 -56.73 7.90
N HIS A 577 22.92 -56.49 7.12
CA HIS A 577 23.06 -56.16 5.68
C HIS A 577 22.61 -54.73 5.37
N ARG A 578 23.28 -54.16 4.38
CA ARG A 578 22.97 -52.84 3.81
C ARG A 578 22.90 -52.89 2.27
N VAL A 579 22.20 -51.95 1.69
CA VAL A 579 22.17 -51.70 0.23
C VAL A 579 22.53 -50.25 -0.06
N ILE A 580 23.14 -50.01 -1.22
CA ILE A 580 23.35 -48.66 -1.77
C ILE A 580 22.02 -48.12 -2.26
N ILE A 581 21.72 -46.88 -1.92
CA ILE A 581 20.60 -46.12 -2.48
C ILE A 581 21.14 -45.34 -3.68
N ARG A 582 20.62 -45.65 -4.88
CA ARG A 582 21.00 -44.99 -6.14
C ARG A 582 20.33 -43.60 -6.27
#